data_8435c5df8dbb2eb9052cc6e4b244af8b
#
_entry.id   8435c5df8dbb2eb9052cc6e4b244af8b
#
_cell.length_a   1.000
_cell.length_b   1.000
_cell.length_c   1.000
_cell.angle_alpha   90.00
_cell.angle_beta   90.00
_cell.angle_gamma   90.00
#
_symmetry.space_group_name_H-M   'P 1'
#
loop_
_entity.id
_entity.type
_entity.pdbx_description
1 polymer ?
#
loop_
_entity_poly.entity_id
_entity_poly.type
_entity_poly.pdbx_seq_one_letter_code
_entity_poly.pdbx_strand_id
1 'polypeptide(L)'
;MKGFTRRVRDLDRALFRVLFGLKWAPLTTVMRAFTVVGTAGALWGFFAALAFLLTGLEPLHLLIPWAAVAASWTVAEGAKYLFDRARPFMWDTEIAPLTKTPSSSSFPSGHSATAAAGALTLSVLYPPFAPTLVLAGVLVVLSRVYLGVHFPFDVLAGAIIGTATAGVVLAGASLVA
;
A
#
# COMPACT_ATOMS: atom_id res chain seq x y z
N MET A 1 12.03 -28.01 -0.62
CA MET A 1 11.66 -26.64 -1.03
C MET A 1 10.35 -26.57 -1.83
N LYS A 2 10.12 -27.43 -2.87
CA LYS A 2 8.91 -27.37 -3.71
C LYS A 2 7.57 -27.46 -2.93
N GLY A 3 7.52 -28.23 -1.84
CA GLY A 3 6.32 -28.40 -1.01
C GLY A 3 5.98 -27.16 -0.16
N PHE A 4 6.98 -26.46 0.36
CA PHE A 4 6.81 -25.24 1.16
C PHE A 4 6.24 -24.08 0.30
N THR A 5 6.81 -23.86 -0.87
CA THR A 5 6.34 -22.83 -1.81
C THR A 5 4.91 -23.10 -2.29
N ARG A 6 4.52 -24.37 -2.44
CA ARG A 6 3.15 -24.75 -2.78
C ARG A 6 2.17 -24.42 -1.67
N ARG A 7 2.48 -24.78 -0.40
CA ARG A 7 1.63 -24.47 0.76
C ARG A 7 1.42 -22.99 0.97
N VAL A 8 2.49 -22.19 0.83
CA VAL A 8 2.42 -20.72 0.95
C VAL A 8 1.50 -20.13 -0.13
N ARG A 9 1.63 -20.58 -1.36
CA ARG A 9 0.77 -20.14 -2.47
C ARG A 9 -0.69 -20.57 -2.28
N ASP A 10 -0.93 -21.78 -1.79
CA ASP A 10 -2.29 -22.29 -1.58
C ASP A 10 -2.98 -21.52 -0.43
N LEU A 11 -2.25 -21.19 0.64
CA LEU A 11 -2.73 -20.31 1.71
C LEU A 11 -3.07 -18.91 1.19
N ASP A 12 -2.19 -18.31 0.41
CA ASP A 12 -2.39 -16.97 -0.15
C ASP A 12 -3.64 -16.90 -1.03
N ARG A 13 -3.87 -17.93 -1.85
CA ARG A 13 -5.08 -18.07 -2.67
C ARG A 13 -6.34 -18.32 -1.83
N ALA A 14 -6.25 -19.11 -0.77
CA ALA A 14 -7.36 -19.36 0.13
C ALA A 14 -7.78 -18.07 0.87
N LEU A 15 -6.82 -17.32 1.42
CA LEU A 15 -7.05 -16.03 2.05
C LEU A 15 -7.65 -15.02 1.07
N PHE A 16 -7.14 -15.00 -0.18
CA PHE A 16 -7.70 -14.14 -1.23
C PHE A 16 -9.18 -14.45 -1.48
N ARG A 17 -9.56 -15.72 -1.63
CA ARG A 17 -10.95 -16.11 -1.88
C ARG A 17 -11.89 -15.68 -0.76
N VAL A 18 -11.46 -15.80 0.50
CA VAL A 18 -12.22 -15.35 1.66
C VAL A 18 -12.45 -13.84 1.59
N LEU A 19 -11.38 -13.05 1.42
CA LEU A 19 -11.48 -11.58 1.41
C LEU A 19 -12.24 -11.06 0.18
N PHE A 20 -12.01 -11.64 -0.99
CA PHE A 20 -12.72 -11.28 -2.21
C PHE A 20 -14.20 -11.68 -2.19
N GLY A 21 -14.55 -12.73 -1.42
CA GLY A 21 -15.93 -13.18 -1.20
C GLY A 21 -16.78 -12.23 -0.36
N LEU A 22 -16.19 -11.32 0.40
CA LEU A 22 -16.88 -10.35 1.27
C LEU A 22 -17.55 -9.20 0.49
N LYS A 23 -17.90 -9.42 -0.77
CA LYS A 23 -18.47 -8.38 -1.65
C LYS A 23 -19.80 -7.86 -1.12
N TRP A 24 -19.83 -6.55 -0.86
CA TRP A 24 -21.03 -5.82 -0.47
C TRP A 24 -20.98 -4.42 -1.09
N ALA A 25 -22.05 -4.00 -1.74
CA ALA A 25 -22.03 -2.79 -2.57
C ALA A 25 -21.52 -1.52 -1.86
N PRO A 26 -21.98 -1.18 -0.64
CA PRO A 26 -21.43 -0.02 0.09
C PRO A 26 -19.92 -0.16 0.38
N LEU A 27 -19.48 -1.35 0.82
CA LEU A 27 -18.07 -1.61 1.08
C LEU A 27 -17.22 -1.52 -0.20
N THR A 28 -17.75 -2.00 -1.33
CA THR A 28 -17.09 -1.89 -2.63
C THR A 28 -16.86 -0.42 -3.02
N THR A 29 -17.84 0.46 -2.78
CA THR A 29 -17.71 1.90 -3.03
C THR A 29 -16.61 2.51 -2.18
N VAL A 30 -16.57 2.19 -0.88
CA VAL A 30 -15.52 2.65 0.04
C VAL A 30 -14.14 2.16 -0.43
N MET A 31 -14.00 0.87 -0.74
CA MET A 31 -12.72 0.29 -1.18
C MET A 31 -12.24 0.88 -2.52
N ARG A 32 -13.17 1.18 -3.44
CA ARG A 32 -12.85 1.91 -4.68
C ARG A 32 -12.36 3.33 -4.39
N ALA A 33 -12.99 4.05 -3.48
CA ALA A 33 -12.54 5.38 -3.09
C ALA A 33 -11.11 5.33 -2.54
N PHE A 34 -10.84 4.46 -1.56
CA PHE A 34 -9.50 4.33 -0.98
C PHE A 34 -8.43 3.91 -1.98
N THR A 35 -8.73 3.02 -2.92
CA THR A 35 -7.74 2.64 -3.96
C THR A 35 -7.46 3.79 -4.92
N VAL A 36 -8.47 4.61 -5.27
CA VAL A 36 -8.31 5.76 -6.17
C VAL A 36 -7.49 6.86 -5.50
N VAL A 37 -7.86 7.28 -4.29
CA VAL A 37 -7.14 8.34 -3.57
C VAL A 37 -5.74 7.90 -3.12
N GLY A 38 -5.51 6.59 -2.93
CA GLY A 38 -4.19 6.01 -2.65
C GLY A 38 -3.26 5.95 -3.87
N THR A 39 -3.78 6.25 -5.08
CA THR A 39 -2.98 6.17 -6.31
C THR A 39 -1.89 7.25 -6.31
N ALA A 40 -0.69 6.86 -6.72
CA ALA A 40 0.49 7.75 -6.81
C ALA A 40 0.82 8.54 -5.54
N GLY A 41 0.36 8.08 -4.38
CA GLY A 41 0.63 8.75 -3.11
C GLY A 41 -0.20 10.02 -2.85
N ALA A 42 -1.20 10.31 -3.68
CA ALA A 42 -2.01 11.55 -3.60
C ALA A 42 -2.65 11.75 -2.21
N LEU A 43 -3.17 10.69 -1.61
CA LEU A 43 -3.73 10.72 -0.25
C LEU A 43 -2.71 11.24 0.79
N TRP A 44 -1.49 10.74 0.70
CA TRP A 44 -0.43 11.08 1.65
C TRP A 44 0.08 12.50 1.45
N GLY A 45 0.19 12.94 0.19
CA GLY A 45 0.49 14.32 -0.14
C GLY A 45 -0.55 15.30 0.36
N PHE A 46 -1.83 14.96 0.24
CA PHE A 46 -2.93 15.75 0.79
C PHE A 46 -2.83 15.86 2.33
N PHE A 47 -2.64 14.75 3.03
CA PHE A 47 -2.49 14.78 4.49
C PHE A 47 -1.24 15.54 4.94
N ALA A 48 -0.11 15.39 4.23
CA ALA A 48 1.10 16.14 4.53
C ALA A 48 0.89 17.64 4.36
N ALA A 49 0.27 18.07 3.26
CA ALA A 49 -0.04 19.47 3.01
C ALA A 49 -1.04 20.04 4.04
N LEU A 50 -2.09 19.29 4.35
CA LEU A 50 -3.08 19.68 5.35
C LEU A 50 -2.44 19.83 6.74
N ALA A 51 -1.65 18.85 7.17
CA ALA A 51 -0.97 18.88 8.45
C ALA A 51 0.03 20.04 8.52
N PHE A 52 0.81 20.28 7.45
CA PHE A 52 1.71 21.44 7.36
C PHE A 52 0.97 22.77 7.53
N LEU A 53 -0.15 22.95 6.83
CA LEU A 53 -0.96 24.17 6.91
C LEU A 53 -1.57 24.39 8.31
N LEU A 54 -1.98 23.31 8.98
CA LEU A 54 -2.62 23.42 10.29
C LEU A 54 -1.63 23.57 11.45
N THR A 55 -0.40 23.08 11.29
CA THR A 55 0.59 23.04 12.38
C THR A 55 1.74 24.03 12.19
N GLY A 56 1.87 24.66 11.00
CA GLY A 56 2.93 25.64 10.71
C GLY A 56 4.34 25.05 10.83
N LEU A 57 4.51 23.76 10.52
CA LEU A 57 5.78 23.06 10.69
C LEU A 57 6.78 23.40 9.59
N GLU A 58 8.06 23.06 9.87
CA GLU A 58 9.17 23.25 8.95
C GLU A 58 8.97 22.51 7.61
N PRO A 59 9.46 23.04 6.47
CA PRO A 59 9.31 22.43 5.16
C PRO A 59 9.77 20.97 5.06
N LEU A 60 10.75 20.56 5.87
CA LEU A 60 11.21 19.17 5.94
C LEU A 60 10.09 18.20 6.35
N HIS A 61 9.18 18.62 7.22
CA HIS A 61 8.03 17.80 7.61
C HIS A 61 7.02 17.59 6.48
N LEU A 62 6.99 18.45 5.48
CA LEU A 62 6.25 18.23 4.24
C LEU A 62 7.01 17.28 3.30
N LEU A 63 8.33 17.45 3.18
CA LEU A 63 9.14 16.72 2.21
C LEU A 63 9.42 15.27 2.63
N ILE A 64 9.59 15.00 3.94
CA ILE A 64 9.88 13.66 4.46
C ILE A 64 8.84 12.62 4.05
N PRO A 65 7.51 12.83 4.21
CA PRO A 65 6.51 11.87 3.76
C PRO A 65 6.56 11.63 2.24
N TRP A 66 6.79 12.69 1.44
CA TRP A 66 6.93 12.55 -0.01
C TRP A 66 8.17 11.75 -0.40
N ALA A 67 9.30 11.98 0.24
CA ALA A 67 10.52 11.21 0.00
C ALA A 67 10.31 9.73 0.32
N ALA A 68 9.66 9.41 1.45
CA ALA A 68 9.37 8.03 1.84
C ALA A 68 8.38 7.35 0.86
N VAL A 69 7.34 8.04 0.44
CA VAL A 69 6.38 7.54 -0.56
C VAL A 69 7.06 7.30 -1.89
N ALA A 70 7.86 8.24 -2.39
CA ALA A 70 8.58 8.10 -3.65
C ALA A 70 9.60 6.94 -3.60
N ALA A 71 10.39 6.85 -2.53
CA ALA A 71 11.35 5.77 -2.33
C ALA A 71 10.65 4.40 -2.27
N SER A 72 9.57 4.28 -1.49
CA SER A 72 8.82 3.03 -1.36
C SER A 72 8.20 2.58 -2.69
N TRP A 73 7.66 3.54 -3.47
CA TRP A 73 7.13 3.26 -4.79
C TRP A 73 8.23 2.77 -5.74
N THR A 74 9.37 3.47 -5.78
CA THR A 74 10.52 3.11 -6.62
C THR A 74 11.03 1.70 -6.30
N VAL A 75 11.19 1.38 -5.01
CA VAL A 75 11.63 0.04 -4.58
C VAL A 75 10.59 -1.02 -4.95
N ALA A 76 9.31 -0.77 -4.71
CA ALA A 76 8.26 -1.74 -5.03
C ALA A 76 8.10 -1.95 -6.54
N GLU A 77 8.14 -0.90 -7.37
CA GLU A 77 8.08 -1.03 -8.82
C GLU A 77 9.35 -1.68 -9.38
N GLY A 78 10.53 -1.32 -8.87
CA GLY A 78 11.80 -1.97 -9.22
C GLY A 78 11.80 -3.47 -8.90
N ALA A 79 11.27 -3.85 -7.74
CA ALA A 79 11.17 -5.26 -7.35
C ALA A 79 10.28 -6.09 -8.29
N LYS A 80 9.30 -5.49 -8.97
CA LYS A 80 8.44 -6.20 -9.94
C LYS A 80 9.20 -6.81 -11.11
N TYR A 81 10.34 -6.23 -11.50
CA TYR A 81 11.19 -6.79 -12.55
C TYR A 81 11.88 -8.10 -12.15
N LEU A 82 11.94 -8.38 -10.82
CA LEU A 82 12.52 -9.62 -10.29
C LEU A 82 11.48 -10.74 -10.14
N PHE A 83 10.18 -10.40 -10.21
CA PHE A 83 9.09 -11.32 -9.96
C PHE A 83 8.06 -11.25 -11.08
N ASP A 84 7.85 -12.38 -11.76
CA ASP A 84 6.78 -12.53 -12.76
C ASP A 84 5.59 -13.26 -12.12
N ARG A 85 4.83 -12.52 -11.28
CA ARG A 85 3.67 -13.09 -10.60
C ARG A 85 2.37 -12.67 -11.28
N ALA A 86 1.61 -13.66 -11.75
CA ALA A 86 0.27 -13.43 -12.28
C ALA A 86 -0.66 -12.85 -11.18
N ARG A 87 -1.55 -11.95 -11.58
CA ARG A 87 -2.58 -11.36 -10.70
C ARG A 87 -3.75 -12.31 -10.49
N PRO A 88 -4.58 -12.11 -9.44
CA PRO A 88 -5.73 -12.96 -9.18
C PRO A 88 -6.62 -13.20 -10.42
N PHE A 89 -6.98 -12.16 -11.15
CA PHE A 89 -7.84 -12.22 -12.34
C PHE A 89 -7.15 -12.86 -13.58
N MET A 90 -5.83 -12.99 -13.58
CA MET A 90 -5.08 -13.72 -14.60
C MET A 90 -4.91 -15.21 -14.23
N TRP A 91 -4.97 -15.50 -12.94
CA TRP A 91 -4.87 -16.85 -12.41
C TRP A 91 -6.21 -17.61 -12.53
N ASP A 92 -7.32 -16.92 -12.34
CA ASP A 92 -8.66 -17.48 -12.34
C ASP A 92 -9.59 -16.51 -13.11
N THR A 93 -10.10 -16.96 -14.24
CA THR A 93 -10.92 -16.16 -15.15
C THR A 93 -12.32 -15.84 -14.62
N GLU A 94 -12.77 -16.54 -13.57
CA GLU A 94 -14.02 -16.22 -12.87
C GLU A 94 -13.88 -15.01 -11.95
N ILE A 95 -12.65 -14.57 -11.66
CA ILE A 95 -12.38 -13.40 -10.86
C ILE A 95 -12.52 -12.13 -11.71
N ALA A 96 -13.68 -11.48 -11.65
CA ALA A 96 -13.89 -10.16 -12.25
C ALA A 96 -13.39 -9.07 -11.29
N PRO A 97 -12.28 -8.35 -11.62
CA PRO A 97 -11.77 -7.27 -10.78
C PRO A 97 -12.79 -6.13 -10.66
N LEU A 98 -12.88 -5.53 -9.47
CA LEU A 98 -13.81 -4.45 -9.18
C LEU A 98 -13.21 -3.05 -9.40
N THR A 99 -12.03 -2.96 -9.99
CA THR A 99 -11.31 -1.72 -10.31
C THR A 99 -10.48 -1.89 -11.58
N LYS A 100 -9.86 -0.80 -12.06
CA LYS A 100 -8.96 -0.84 -13.22
C LYS A 100 -7.84 -1.85 -13.02
N THR A 101 -7.63 -2.70 -14.01
CA THR A 101 -6.63 -3.78 -14.01
C THR A 101 -5.25 -3.25 -14.42
N PRO A 102 -4.23 -3.37 -13.55
CA PRO A 102 -2.86 -3.05 -13.94
C PRO A 102 -2.27 -4.15 -14.84
N SER A 103 -1.36 -3.76 -15.73
CA SER A 103 -0.65 -4.70 -16.64
C SER A 103 0.66 -5.26 -16.08
N SER A 104 1.19 -4.66 -15.01
CA SER A 104 2.47 -5.09 -14.40
C SER A 104 2.29 -6.32 -13.47
N SER A 105 3.42 -6.94 -13.07
CA SER A 105 3.45 -8.04 -12.09
C SER A 105 2.63 -7.75 -10.83
N SER A 106 2.04 -8.79 -10.24
CA SER A 106 1.25 -8.68 -9.01
C SER A 106 2.11 -8.36 -7.77
N PHE A 107 3.34 -8.85 -7.73
CA PHE A 107 4.20 -8.79 -6.54
C PHE A 107 5.41 -7.86 -6.75
N PRO A 108 5.73 -7.03 -5.75
CA PRO A 108 4.91 -6.62 -4.62
C PRO A 108 3.88 -5.53 -4.98
N SER A 109 2.95 -5.20 -4.05
CA SER A 109 1.95 -4.15 -4.27
C SER A 109 2.52 -2.75 -4.03
N GLY A 110 2.61 -1.93 -5.09
CA GLY A 110 3.07 -0.53 -5.00
C GLY A 110 2.14 0.36 -4.16
N HIS A 111 0.81 0.19 -4.29
CA HIS A 111 -0.16 0.91 -3.45
C HIS A 111 0.04 0.62 -1.96
N SER A 112 0.34 -0.63 -1.61
CA SER A 112 0.58 -1.01 -0.21
C SER A 112 1.90 -0.46 0.31
N ALA A 113 2.92 -0.38 -0.54
CA ALA A 113 4.20 0.23 -0.18
C ALA A 113 4.03 1.73 0.10
N THR A 114 3.42 2.48 -0.82
CA THR A 114 3.16 3.92 -0.61
C THR A 114 2.23 4.18 0.57
N ALA A 115 1.22 3.32 0.79
CA ALA A 115 0.30 3.45 1.90
C ALA A 115 1.00 3.27 3.26
N ALA A 116 1.81 2.24 3.41
CA ALA A 116 2.56 2.00 4.64
C ALA A 116 3.59 3.10 4.89
N ALA A 117 4.32 3.53 3.85
CA ALA A 117 5.30 4.60 3.98
C ALA A 117 4.68 5.95 4.38
N GLY A 118 3.61 6.36 3.70
CA GLY A 118 2.93 7.61 4.00
C GLY A 118 2.25 7.60 5.37
N ALA A 119 1.55 6.51 5.71
CA ALA A 119 0.92 6.38 7.02
C ALA A 119 1.94 6.41 8.16
N LEU A 120 3.06 5.70 8.04
CA LEU A 120 4.07 5.66 9.09
C LEU A 120 4.76 7.03 9.26
N THR A 121 5.25 7.64 8.17
CA THR A 121 5.95 8.93 8.27
C THR A 121 5.08 10.02 8.83
N LEU A 122 3.84 10.14 8.34
CA LEU A 122 2.89 11.12 8.86
C LEU A 122 2.47 10.84 10.31
N SER A 123 2.35 9.56 10.71
CA SER A 123 2.04 9.20 12.10
C SER A 123 3.16 9.56 13.07
N VAL A 124 4.41 9.48 12.64
CA VAL A 124 5.58 9.87 13.44
C VAL A 124 5.68 11.40 13.55
N LEU A 125 5.48 12.11 12.43
CA LEU A 125 5.57 13.57 12.39
C LEU A 125 4.36 14.26 13.05
N TYR A 126 3.19 13.61 12.98
CA TYR A 126 1.92 14.17 13.47
C TYR A 126 1.16 13.16 14.35
N PRO A 127 1.67 12.82 15.55
CA PRO A 127 1.12 11.75 16.40
C PRO A 127 -0.38 11.87 16.72
N PRO A 128 -0.98 13.07 16.88
CA PRO A 128 -2.42 13.18 17.14
C PRO A 128 -3.29 12.62 16.01
N PHE A 129 -2.79 12.58 14.78
CA PHE A 129 -3.50 12.04 13.60
C PHE A 129 -3.18 10.57 13.31
N ALA A 130 -2.24 9.97 14.06
CA ALA A 130 -1.74 8.62 13.79
C ALA A 130 -2.86 7.56 13.66
N PRO A 131 -3.90 7.49 14.50
CA PRO A 131 -4.95 6.49 14.35
C PRO A 131 -5.69 6.61 13.00
N THR A 132 -5.99 7.84 12.56
CA THR A 132 -6.67 8.11 11.29
C THR A 132 -5.77 7.76 10.10
N LEU A 133 -4.49 8.11 10.16
CA LEU A 133 -3.51 7.85 9.11
C LEU A 133 -3.25 6.35 8.95
N VAL A 134 -3.09 5.63 10.05
CA VAL A 134 -2.93 4.18 10.06
C VAL A 134 -4.19 3.50 9.50
N LEU A 135 -5.38 3.92 9.93
CA LEU A 135 -6.64 3.38 9.42
C LEU A 135 -6.75 3.60 7.90
N ALA A 136 -6.44 4.80 7.41
CA ALA A 136 -6.45 5.10 5.98
C ALA A 136 -5.45 4.21 5.22
N GLY A 137 -4.24 4.00 5.75
CA GLY A 137 -3.24 3.10 5.18
C GLY A 137 -3.73 1.66 5.09
N VAL A 138 -4.31 1.15 6.16
CA VAL A 138 -4.90 -0.20 6.20
C VAL A 138 -6.03 -0.34 5.17
N LEU A 139 -6.89 0.64 5.04
CA LEU A 139 -7.98 0.62 4.06
C LEU A 139 -7.46 0.63 2.61
N VAL A 140 -6.41 1.40 2.30
CA VAL A 140 -5.74 1.33 0.99
C VAL A 140 -5.16 -0.07 0.75
N VAL A 141 -4.44 -0.65 1.72
CA VAL A 141 -3.86 -2.00 1.61
C VAL A 141 -4.94 -3.06 1.38
N LEU A 142 -5.99 -3.07 2.21
CA LEU A 142 -7.09 -4.04 2.11
C LEU A 142 -7.88 -3.89 0.81
N SER A 143 -8.03 -2.66 0.31
CA SER A 143 -8.75 -2.40 -0.94
C SER A 143 -8.17 -3.17 -2.12
N ARG A 144 -6.85 -3.41 -2.14
CA ARG A 144 -6.17 -4.09 -3.26
C ARG A 144 -6.54 -5.58 -3.37
N VAL A 145 -6.71 -6.24 -2.22
CA VAL A 145 -7.16 -7.64 -2.17
C VAL A 145 -8.66 -7.70 -2.43
N TYR A 146 -9.45 -6.88 -1.73
CA TYR A 146 -10.90 -6.82 -1.86
C TYR A 146 -11.36 -6.55 -3.31
N LEU A 147 -10.66 -5.67 -4.02
CA LEU A 147 -10.97 -5.33 -5.41
C LEU A 147 -10.43 -6.34 -6.44
N GLY A 148 -9.76 -7.40 -6.02
CA GLY A 148 -9.35 -8.52 -6.87
C GLY A 148 -8.10 -8.29 -7.70
N VAL A 149 -7.23 -7.34 -7.35
CA VAL A 149 -6.04 -6.99 -8.14
C VAL A 149 -4.72 -7.44 -7.56
N HIS A 150 -4.70 -7.85 -6.27
CA HIS A 150 -3.52 -8.40 -5.58
C HIS A 150 -3.90 -9.56 -4.65
N PHE A 151 -2.96 -10.46 -4.43
CA PHE A 151 -3.05 -11.46 -3.36
C PHE A 151 -2.65 -10.86 -2.01
N PRO A 152 -3.07 -11.46 -0.87
CA PRO A 152 -2.68 -11.00 0.47
C PRO A 152 -1.18 -10.84 0.68
N PHE A 153 -0.35 -11.77 0.17
CA PHE A 153 1.10 -11.67 0.33
C PHE A 153 1.74 -10.59 -0.54
N ASP A 154 1.11 -10.17 -1.65
CA ASP A 154 1.57 -9.01 -2.42
C ASP A 154 1.45 -7.72 -1.61
N VAL A 155 0.32 -7.55 -0.93
CA VAL A 155 0.06 -6.35 -0.12
C VAL A 155 0.87 -6.35 1.16
N LEU A 156 1.08 -7.51 1.78
CA LEU A 156 1.96 -7.64 2.95
C LEU A 156 3.41 -7.29 2.60
N ALA A 157 3.94 -7.85 1.51
CA ALA A 157 5.29 -7.53 1.05
C ALA A 157 5.44 -6.04 0.70
N GLY A 158 4.44 -5.46 0.02
CA GLY A 158 4.41 -4.03 -0.23
C GLY A 158 4.43 -3.20 1.05
N ALA A 159 3.60 -3.55 2.04
CA ALA A 159 3.57 -2.86 3.32
C ALA A 159 4.92 -2.96 4.07
N ILE A 160 5.58 -4.12 4.05
CA ILE A 160 6.93 -4.29 4.64
C ILE A 160 7.94 -3.37 3.94
N ILE A 161 7.94 -3.32 2.60
CA ILE A 161 8.80 -2.41 1.84
C ILE A 161 8.54 -0.96 2.25
N GLY A 162 7.27 -0.55 2.29
CA GLY A 162 6.89 0.81 2.66
C GLY A 162 7.33 1.19 4.08
N THR A 163 7.11 0.30 5.04
CA THR A 163 7.53 0.50 6.43
C THR A 163 9.06 0.61 6.55
N ALA A 164 9.80 -0.27 5.86
CA ALA A 164 11.25 -0.27 5.89
C ALA A 164 11.83 1.01 5.26
N THR A 165 11.33 1.41 4.09
CA THR A 165 11.80 2.64 3.43
C THR A 165 11.44 3.89 4.24
N ALA A 166 10.26 3.95 4.85
CA ALA A 166 9.88 5.04 5.76
C ALA A 166 10.81 5.12 6.97
N GLY A 167 11.15 3.98 7.57
CA GLY A 167 12.11 3.92 8.68
C GLY A 167 13.49 4.46 8.30
N VAL A 168 14.00 4.10 7.12
CA VAL A 168 15.27 4.62 6.60
C VAL A 168 15.23 6.14 6.39
N VAL A 169 14.14 6.65 5.77
CA VAL A 169 13.98 8.09 5.52
C VAL A 169 13.88 8.87 6.82
N LEU A 170 13.11 8.38 7.81
CA LEU A 170 12.99 9.02 9.12
C LEU A 170 14.31 9.02 9.89
N ALA A 171 15.05 7.90 9.88
CA ALA A 171 16.37 7.82 10.48
C ALA A 171 17.37 8.77 9.82
N GLY A 172 17.35 8.88 8.48
CA GLY A 172 18.16 9.85 7.75
C GLY A 172 17.81 11.30 8.11
N ALA A 173 16.55 11.62 8.21
CA ALA A 173 16.09 12.95 8.58
C ALA A 173 16.52 13.35 10.01
N SER A 174 16.49 12.42 10.96
CA SER A 174 16.93 12.68 12.36
C SER A 174 18.44 12.92 12.50
N LEU A 175 19.25 12.61 11.48
CA LEU A 175 20.68 12.89 11.49
C LEU A 175 21.03 14.30 10.98
N VAL A 176 20.09 15.00 10.35
CA VAL A 176 20.29 16.32 9.74
C VAL A 176 19.43 17.41 10.37
N ALA A 177 18.56 17.05 11.30
CA ALA A 177 17.75 17.95 12.12
C ALA A 177 18.43 18.24 13.47
#